data_cba166341baadfd4abee3232cbe86301
#
_entry.id   cba166341baadfd4abee3232cbe86301
#
_cell.length_a   1.000
_cell.length_b   1.000
_cell.length_c   1.000
_cell.angle_alpha   90.00
_cell.angle_beta   90.00
_cell.angle_gamma   90.00
#
_symmetry.space_group_name_H-M   'P 1'
#
loop_
_entity.id
_entity.type
_entity.pdbx_description
1 polymer ?
#
loop_
_entity_poly.entity_id
_entity_poly.type
_entity_poly.pdbx_seq_one_letter_code
_entity_poly.pdbx_strand_id
1 'polypeptide(L)'
;MSQLRDSENGCEWDKEQTFKSIAPHTIEEAYEVVDAIDREDVSDLKEELGDLLLQVVFLSQIASEDNLFSFADVAESISDKLVRRHPYVFSKIQEHKSEDQVNQWEEIKQNERAQKNQNGALDGIANNLPALKRSQKLQKLSLIHISEPTRLGF
;
A
#
# COMPACT_ATOMS: atom_id res chain seq x y z
N MET A 1 21.10 3.12 -1.27
CA MET A 1 20.70 3.99 -0.13
C MET A 1 21.71 3.95 1.02
N SER A 2 22.19 2.80 1.49
CA SER A 2 23.17 2.77 2.60
C SER A 2 24.42 3.61 2.35
N GLN A 3 24.96 3.59 1.13
CA GLN A 3 26.10 4.43 0.76
C GLN A 3 25.76 5.94 0.70
N LEU A 4 24.56 6.28 0.20
CA LEU A 4 24.12 7.69 0.14
C LEU A 4 23.87 8.27 1.54
N ARG A 5 23.46 7.46 2.48
CA ARG A 5 23.21 7.84 3.88
C ARG A 5 24.36 7.48 4.84
N ASP A 6 25.51 7.06 4.31
CA ASP A 6 26.69 6.79 5.13
C ASP A 6 27.11 8.04 5.92
N SER A 7 27.38 7.88 7.22
CA SER A 7 27.65 8.99 8.13
C SER A 7 28.90 9.78 7.77
N GLU A 8 29.89 9.13 7.19
CA GLU A 8 31.19 9.76 6.88
C GLU A 8 31.27 10.22 5.43
N ASN A 9 30.82 9.38 4.47
CA ASN A 9 31.04 9.59 3.04
C ASN A 9 29.76 9.76 2.23
N GLY A 10 28.59 9.75 2.89
CA GLY A 10 27.30 9.88 2.22
C GLY A 10 26.98 11.30 1.75
N CYS A 11 25.90 11.44 1.03
CA CYS A 11 25.38 12.72 0.58
C CYS A 11 24.76 13.48 1.77
N GLU A 12 25.15 14.73 1.96
CA GLU A 12 24.66 15.55 3.07
C GLU A 12 23.14 15.69 3.07
N TRP A 13 22.54 15.91 1.90
CA TRP A 13 21.09 16.02 1.77
C TRP A 13 20.39 14.71 2.16
N ASP A 14 20.87 13.56 1.66
CA ASP A 14 20.26 12.25 1.95
C ASP A 14 20.34 11.92 3.44
N LYS A 15 21.44 12.27 4.11
CA LYS A 15 21.64 12.02 5.56
C LYS A 15 20.65 12.78 6.43
N GLU A 16 20.27 14.00 6.04
CA GLU A 16 19.36 14.85 6.79
C GLU A 16 17.88 14.42 6.67
N GLN A 17 17.54 13.58 5.68
CA GLN A 17 16.16 13.21 5.44
C GLN A 17 15.58 12.33 6.54
N THR A 18 14.29 12.54 6.79
CA THR A 18 13.47 11.83 7.76
C THR A 18 12.23 11.24 7.07
N PHE A 19 11.47 10.37 7.74
CA PHE A 19 10.17 9.90 7.24
C PHE A 19 9.24 11.06 6.84
N LYS A 20 9.24 12.15 7.61
CA LYS A 20 8.36 13.30 7.36
C LYS A 20 8.83 14.13 6.16
N SER A 21 10.13 14.29 5.95
CA SER A 21 10.63 15.06 4.82
C SER A 21 10.49 14.31 3.49
N ILE A 22 10.55 12.97 3.50
CA ILE A 22 10.36 12.14 2.31
C ILE A 22 8.88 11.91 1.94
N ALA A 23 7.95 12.03 2.89
CA ALA A 23 6.54 11.77 2.64
C ALA A 23 5.91 12.62 1.51
N PRO A 24 6.20 13.94 1.35
CA PRO A 24 5.72 14.72 0.21
C PRO A 24 6.21 14.18 -1.13
N HIS A 25 7.49 13.80 -1.25
CA HIS A 25 8.07 13.25 -2.48
C HIS A 25 7.39 11.94 -2.89
N THR A 26 7.09 11.06 -1.92
CA THR A 26 6.33 9.83 -2.22
C THR A 26 4.97 10.11 -2.88
N ILE A 27 4.31 11.22 -2.53
CA ILE A 27 3.04 11.63 -3.15
C ILE A 27 3.27 12.19 -4.54
N GLU A 28 4.32 12.99 -4.73
CA GLU A 28 4.73 13.58 -5.99
C GLU A 28 5.02 12.48 -7.02
N GLU A 29 5.93 11.55 -6.73
CA GLU A 29 6.25 10.42 -7.60
C GLU A 29 5.02 9.57 -7.96
N ALA A 30 4.10 9.38 -7.00
CA ALA A 30 2.86 8.66 -7.29
C ALA A 30 1.95 9.41 -8.29
N TYR A 31 1.95 10.74 -8.30
CA TYR A 31 1.24 11.54 -9.28
C TYR A 31 1.94 11.54 -10.65
N GLU A 32 3.27 11.55 -10.69
CA GLU A 32 4.07 11.50 -11.92
C GLU A 32 3.90 10.15 -12.63
N VAL A 33 3.87 9.04 -11.88
CA VAL A 33 3.44 7.73 -12.41
C VAL A 33 2.06 7.78 -13.05
N VAL A 34 1.08 8.45 -12.43
CA VAL A 34 -0.29 8.56 -12.98
C VAL A 34 -0.28 9.43 -14.24
N ASP A 35 0.46 10.54 -14.24
CA ASP A 35 0.58 11.42 -15.39
C ASP A 35 1.22 10.72 -16.60
N ALA A 36 2.31 9.97 -16.38
CA ALA A 36 2.95 9.15 -17.43
C ALA A 36 1.99 8.11 -18.02
N ILE A 37 1.14 7.49 -17.18
CA ILE A 37 0.07 6.57 -17.63
C ILE A 37 -0.96 7.30 -18.47
N ASP A 38 -1.45 8.46 -18.03
CA ASP A 38 -2.48 9.24 -18.73
C ASP A 38 -1.99 9.77 -20.08
N ARG A 39 -0.67 10.04 -20.20
CA ARG A 39 -0.02 10.41 -21.48
C ARG A 39 0.36 9.21 -22.36
N GLU A 40 0.18 7.99 -21.89
CA GLU A 40 0.62 6.75 -22.55
C GLU A 40 2.14 6.73 -22.85
N ASP A 41 2.95 7.44 -22.06
CA ASP A 41 4.40 7.49 -22.19
C ASP A 41 5.08 6.36 -21.42
N VAL A 42 5.37 5.26 -22.11
CA VAL A 42 5.98 4.06 -21.51
C VAL A 42 7.42 4.31 -21.04
N SER A 43 8.15 5.22 -21.71
CA SER A 43 9.53 5.54 -21.31
C SER A 43 9.54 6.28 -19.99
N ASP A 44 8.72 7.29 -19.90
CA ASP A 44 8.55 8.11 -18.69
C ASP A 44 7.99 7.27 -17.54
N LEU A 45 6.95 6.47 -17.79
CA LEU A 45 6.40 5.55 -16.81
C LEU A 45 7.46 4.65 -16.16
N LYS A 46 8.46 4.20 -16.93
CA LYS A 46 9.56 3.40 -16.39
C LYS A 46 10.43 4.22 -15.42
N GLU A 47 10.70 5.49 -15.76
CA GLU A 47 11.49 6.40 -14.92
C GLU A 47 10.74 6.70 -13.63
N GLU A 48 9.48 7.09 -13.71
CA GLU A 48 8.64 7.43 -12.56
C GLU A 48 8.39 6.23 -11.61
N LEU A 49 8.27 5.01 -12.16
CA LEU A 49 8.24 3.80 -11.33
C LEU A 49 9.57 3.56 -10.60
N GLY A 50 10.69 3.95 -11.19
CA GLY A 50 12.01 3.92 -10.55
C GLY A 50 12.07 4.90 -9.38
N ASP A 51 11.58 6.12 -9.56
CA ASP A 51 11.58 7.16 -8.54
C ASP A 51 10.61 6.86 -7.41
N LEU A 52 9.43 6.32 -7.71
CA LEU A 52 8.52 5.79 -6.69
C LEU A 52 9.15 4.63 -5.90
N LEU A 53 9.88 3.72 -6.57
CA LEU A 53 10.62 2.65 -5.89
C LEU A 53 11.75 3.21 -5.03
N LEU A 54 12.43 4.27 -5.46
CA LEU A 54 13.44 4.96 -4.66
C LEU A 54 12.86 5.42 -3.33
N GLN A 55 11.65 5.98 -3.30
CA GLN A 55 10.99 6.40 -2.06
C GLN A 55 10.82 5.22 -1.09
N VAL A 56 10.44 4.05 -1.61
CA VAL A 56 10.29 2.83 -0.78
C VAL A 56 11.65 2.40 -0.20
N VAL A 57 12.70 2.37 -1.02
CA VAL A 57 14.06 2.01 -0.59
C VAL A 57 14.61 3.01 0.40
N PHE A 58 14.35 4.30 0.19
CA PHE A 58 14.79 5.39 1.06
C PHE A 58 14.18 5.27 2.47
N LEU A 59 12.85 5.17 2.52
CA LEU A 59 12.12 5.02 3.79
C LEU A 59 12.53 3.73 4.52
N SER A 60 12.77 2.64 3.79
CA SER A 60 13.27 1.39 4.39
C SER A 60 14.68 1.52 4.95
N GLN A 61 15.53 2.32 4.32
CA GLN A 61 16.87 2.61 4.83
C GLN A 61 16.81 3.41 6.13
N ILE A 62 16.00 4.47 6.19
CA ILE A 62 15.78 5.24 7.43
C ILE A 62 15.28 4.32 8.55
N ALA A 63 14.31 3.46 8.25
CA ALA A 63 13.79 2.48 9.22
C ALA A 63 14.85 1.50 9.71
N SER A 64 15.74 1.06 8.83
CA SER A 64 16.83 0.14 9.17
C SER A 64 17.88 0.80 10.08
N GLU A 65 18.15 2.08 9.89
CA GLU A 65 19.06 2.85 10.77
C GLU A 65 18.51 2.96 12.19
N ASP A 66 17.19 3.07 12.32
CA ASP A 66 16.48 3.08 13.60
C ASP A 66 16.18 1.66 14.15
N ASN A 67 16.65 0.58 13.51
CA ASN A 67 16.39 -0.81 13.85
C ASN A 67 14.89 -1.17 13.91
N LEU A 68 14.06 -0.57 13.07
CA LEU A 68 12.61 -0.80 13.00
C LEU A 68 12.28 -1.94 12.03
N PHE A 69 12.70 -1.83 10.79
CA PHE A 69 12.54 -2.83 9.73
C PHE A 69 13.48 -2.53 8.55
N SER A 70 13.67 -3.51 7.67
CA SER A 70 14.50 -3.41 6.46
C SER A 70 13.65 -3.41 5.19
N PHE A 71 14.27 -3.14 4.04
CA PHE A 71 13.63 -3.33 2.73
C PHE A 71 13.20 -4.79 2.49
N ALA A 72 13.96 -5.77 2.99
CA ALA A 72 13.60 -7.18 2.89
C ALA A 72 12.26 -7.46 3.60
N ASP A 73 12.05 -6.89 4.79
CA ASP A 73 10.80 -7.04 5.54
C ASP A 73 9.61 -6.42 4.80
N VAL A 74 9.82 -5.29 4.11
CA VAL A 74 8.79 -4.67 3.27
C VAL A 74 8.42 -5.58 2.09
N ALA A 75 9.43 -6.16 1.42
CA ALA A 75 9.22 -7.08 0.30
C ALA A 75 8.54 -8.38 0.75
N GLU A 76 8.91 -8.94 1.88
CA GLU A 76 8.26 -10.10 2.50
C GLU A 76 6.81 -9.81 2.85
N SER A 77 6.55 -8.69 3.51
CA SER A 77 5.20 -8.27 3.90
C SER A 77 4.24 -8.17 2.71
N ILE A 78 4.69 -7.60 1.57
CA ILE A 78 3.82 -7.52 0.39
C ILE A 78 3.67 -8.88 -0.29
N SER A 79 4.71 -9.70 -0.33
CA SER A 79 4.67 -11.05 -0.89
C SER A 79 3.69 -11.94 -0.14
N ASP A 80 3.77 -11.97 1.18
CA ASP A 80 2.85 -12.72 2.05
C ASP A 80 1.40 -12.25 1.88
N LYS A 81 1.20 -10.95 1.79
CA LYS A 81 -0.12 -10.37 1.54
C LYS A 81 -0.69 -10.84 0.19
N LEU A 82 0.11 -10.85 -0.87
CA LEU A 82 -0.32 -11.30 -2.19
C LEU A 82 -0.66 -12.78 -2.20
N VAL A 83 0.19 -13.63 -1.62
CA VAL A 83 -0.05 -15.07 -1.49
C VAL A 83 -1.34 -15.33 -0.72
N ARG A 84 -1.52 -14.70 0.44
CA ARG A 84 -2.70 -14.89 1.28
C ARG A 84 -4.00 -14.42 0.62
N ARG A 85 -3.95 -13.32 -0.15
CA ARG A 85 -5.14 -12.74 -0.81
C ARG A 85 -5.50 -13.38 -2.14
N HIS A 86 -4.61 -14.24 -2.68
CA HIS A 86 -4.83 -14.92 -3.96
C HIS A 86 -4.64 -16.44 -3.82
N PRO A 87 -5.40 -17.11 -2.91
CA PRO A 87 -5.25 -18.54 -2.68
C PRO A 87 -5.51 -19.37 -3.95
N TYR A 88 -6.37 -18.90 -4.84
CA TYR A 88 -6.65 -19.53 -6.13
C TYR A 88 -5.46 -19.52 -7.12
N VAL A 89 -4.48 -18.64 -6.93
CA VAL A 89 -3.25 -18.59 -7.73
C VAL A 89 -2.14 -19.43 -7.11
N PHE A 90 -1.99 -19.32 -5.78
CA PHE A 90 -0.84 -19.87 -5.06
C PHE A 90 -1.14 -21.21 -4.37
N SER A 91 -2.42 -21.63 -4.25
CA SER A 91 -2.80 -22.95 -3.77
C SER A 91 -3.23 -23.85 -4.93
N LYS A 92 -3.20 -25.19 -4.71
CA LYS A 92 -3.63 -26.19 -5.71
C LYS A 92 -5.15 -26.30 -5.89
N ILE A 93 -5.92 -25.36 -5.37
CA ILE A 93 -7.40 -25.36 -5.45
C ILE A 93 -7.80 -24.78 -6.82
N GLN A 94 -8.22 -25.62 -7.73
CA GLN A 94 -8.38 -25.33 -9.17
C GLN A 94 -9.76 -24.88 -9.63
N GLU A 95 -10.74 -24.59 -8.79
CA GLU A 95 -12.08 -24.22 -9.28
C GLU A 95 -12.66 -23.02 -8.55
N HIS A 96 -12.52 -21.82 -9.14
CA HIS A 96 -13.32 -20.67 -8.73
C HIS A 96 -13.75 -19.83 -9.93
N LYS A 97 -15.05 -19.51 -10.01
CA LYS A 97 -15.60 -18.51 -10.92
C LYS A 97 -15.13 -17.11 -10.49
N SER A 98 -15.02 -16.18 -11.42
CA SER A 98 -14.51 -14.82 -11.17
C SER A 98 -15.28 -14.05 -10.08
N GLU A 99 -16.57 -14.26 -9.93
CA GLU A 99 -17.40 -13.64 -8.89
C GLU A 99 -17.04 -14.16 -7.48
N ASP A 100 -16.73 -15.45 -7.34
CA ASP A 100 -16.30 -16.03 -6.07
C ASP A 100 -14.94 -15.48 -5.63
N GLN A 101 -14.05 -15.16 -6.56
CA GLN A 101 -12.72 -14.58 -6.26
C GLN A 101 -12.82 -13.18 -5.63
N VAL A 102 -13.72 -12.33 -6.14
CA VAL A 102 -13.93 -10.99 -5.59
C VAL A 102 -14.49 -11.05 -4.17
N ASN A 103 -15.47 -11.93 -3.94
CA ASN A 103 -16.07 -12.10 -2.62
C ASN A 103 -15.06 -12.65 -1.60
N GLN A 104 -14.30 -13.68 -1.96
CA GLN A 104 -13.22 -14.21 -1.11
C GLN A 104 -12.16 -13.16 -0.77
N TRP A 105 -11.78 -12.33 -1.74
CA TRP A 105 -10.80 -11.28 -1.52
C TRP A 105 -11.31 -10.20 -0.54
N GLU A 106 -12.59 -9.82 -0.63
CA GLU A 106 -13.20 -8.89 0.33
C GLU A 106 -13.34 -9.52 1.74
N GLU A 107 -13.71 -10.80 1.85
CA GLU A 107 -13.74 -11.53 3.12
C GLU A 107 -12.36 -11.58 3.79
N ILE A 108 -11.31 -11.90 3.03
CA ILE A 108 -9.93 -11.92 3.54
C ILE A 108 -9.55 -10.52 4.06
N LYS A 109 -9.89 -9.46 3.33
CA LYS A 109 -9.63 -8.07 3.77
C LYS A 109 -10.40 -7.69 5.05
N GLN A 110 -11.63 -8.14 5.19
CA GLN A 110 -12.43 -7.90 6.41
C GLN A 110 -11.78 -8.59 7.61
N ASN A 111 -11.37 -9.84 7.46
CA ASN A 111 -10.68 -10.60 8.50
C ASN A 111 -9.35 -9.94 8.90
N GLU A 112 -8.56 -9.44 7.93
CA GLU A 112 -7.33 -8.69 8.20
C GLU A 112 -7.58 -7.40 8.99
N ARG A 113 -8.69 -6.68 8.71
CA ARG A 113 -9.08 -5.47 9.45
C ARG A 113 -9.45 -5.80 10.89
N ALA A 114 -10.23 -6.87 11.09
CA ALA A 114 -10.61 -7.32 12.42
C ALA A 114 -9.39 -7.67 13.29
N GLN A 115 -8.39 -8.34 12.71
CA GLN A 115 -7.12 -8.68 13.38
C GLN A 115 -6.31 -7.43 13.77
N LYS A 116 -6.44 -6.33 13.01
CA LYS A 116 -5.76 -5.05 13.30
C LYS A 116 -6.55 -4.14 14.25
N ASN A 117 -7.61 -4.64 14.91
CA ASN A 117 -8.54 -3.84 15.72
C ASN A 117 -9.14 -2.63 14.97
N GLN A 118 -9.23 -2.70 13.66
CA GLN A 118 -9.87 -1.69 12.81
C GLN A 118 -11.37 -2.04 12.68
N ASN A 119 -12.11 -1.92 13.78
CA ASN A 119 -13.51 -2.35 13.86
C ASN A 119 -14.50 -1.27 13.43
N GLY A 120 -14.06 -0.04 13.29
CA GLY A 120 -14.89 1.06 12.77
C GLY A 120 -15.01 0.99 11.24
N ALA A 121 -16.20 1.25 10.71
CA ALA A 121 -16.47 1.27 9.26
C ALA A 121 -15.51 2.18 8.48
N LEU A 122 -14.94 3.18 9.14
CA LEU A 122 -14.05 4.20 8.57
C LEU A 122 -12.56 4.00 8.94
N ASP A 123 -12.26 2.99 9.75
CA ASP A 123 -10.90 2.73 10.18
C ASP A 123 -10.01 2.30 9.00
N GLY A 124 -8.75 2.72 9.04
CA GLY A 124 -7.78 2.41 8.00
C GLY A 124 -7.87 3.25 6.72
N ILE A 125 -8.69 4.31 6.72
CA ILE A 125 -8.68 5.31 5.64
C ILE A 125 -7.65 6.39 5.98
N ALA A 126 -6.61 6.50 5.14
CA ALA A 126 -5.59 7.53 5.34
C ALA A 126 -6.20 8.94 5.30
N ASN A 127 -5.87 9.76 6.31
CA ASN A 127 -6.41 11.12 6.43
C ASN A 127 -5.90 12.06 5.33
N ASN A 128 -4.72 11.79 4.79
CA ASN A 128 -4.05 12.60 3.78
C ASN A 128 -4.47 12.24 2.33
N LEU A 129 -5.44 11.34 2.14
CA LEU A 129 -5.98 11.09 0.80
C LEU A 129 -6.65 12.33 0.23
N PRO A 130 -6.49 12.62 -1.09
CA PRO A 130 -7.26 13.65 -1.76
C PRO A 130 -8.76 13.50 -1.51
N ALA A 131 -9.47 14.60 -1.31
CA ALA A 131 -10.86 14.61 -0.83
C ALA A 131 -11.79 13.70 -1.64
N LEU A 132 -11.69 13.70 -2.98
CA LEU A 132 -12.50 12.83 -3.85
C LEU A 132 -12.18 11.35 -3.64
N LYS A 133 -10.90 10.98 -3.56
CA LYS A 133 -10.49 9.58 -3.30
C LYS A 133 -10.91 9.13 -1.92
N ARG A 134 -10.84 10.01 -0.94
CA ARG A 134 -11.32 9.74 0.42
C ARG A 134 -12.83 9.53 0.44
N SER A 135 -13.59 10.39 -0.24
CA SER A 135 -15.06 10.27 -0.36
C SER A 135 -15.46 8.95 -1.06
N GLN A 136 -14.81 8.59 -2.16
CA GLN A 136 -15.06 7.31 -2.84
C GLN A 136 -14.80 6.10 -1.93
N LYS A 137 -13.72 6.12 -1.16
CA LYS A 137 -13.43 5.04 -0.18
C LYS A 137 -14.48 4.98 0.92
N LEU A 138 -14.91 6.14 1.45
CA LEU A 138 -15.95 6.23 2.46
C LEU A 138 -17.27 5.67 1.96
N GLN A 139 -17.69 6.06 0.74
CA GLN A 139 -18.92 5.54 0.12
C GLN A 139 -18.84 4.02 -0.10
N LYS A 140 -17.74 3.51 -0.64
CA LYS A 140 -17.57 2.06 -0.85
C LYS A 140 -17.70 1.28 0.45
N LEU A 141 -17.09 1.75 1.53
CA LEU A 141 -17.16 1.09 2.84
C LEU A 141 -18.53 1.20 3.49
N SER A 142 -19.24 2.34 3.34
CA SER A 142 -20.60 2.51 3.85
C SER A 142 -21.60 1.62 3.12
N LEU A 143 -21.46 1.44 1.80
CA LEU A 143 -22.33 0.56 0.99
C LEU A 143 -22.13 -0.91 1.36
N ILE A 144 -20.92 -1.35 1.65
CA ILE A 144 -20.66 -2.72 2.12
C ILE A 144 -21.33 -2.95 3.47
N HIS A 145 -21.36 -1.99 4.37
CA HIS A 145 -22.03 -2.10 5.68
C HIS A 145 -23.56 -2.01 5.59
N ILE A 146 -24.12 -1.31 4.60
CA ILE A 146 -25.57 -1.19 4.39
C ILE A 146 -26.14 -2.44 3.71
N SER A 147 -25.36 -3.15 2.91
CA SER A 147 -25.79 -4.36 2.19
C SER A 147 -25.70 -5.66 2.99
N GLU A 148 -25.11 -5.66 4.18
CA GLU A 148 -25.29 -6.74 5.15
C GLU A 148 -26.63 -6.55 5.88
N PRO A 149 -27.66 -7.41 5.62
CA PRO A 149 -28.85 -7.39 6.45
C PRO A 149 -28.41 -7.75 7.88
N THR A 150 -28.57 -6.83 8.80
CA THR A 150 -28.47 -7.10 10.24
C THR A 150 -29.32 -8.37 10.49
N ARG A 151 -28.67 -9.49 10.76
CA ARG A 151 -29.33 -10.64 11.38
C ARG A 151 -29.72 -10.20 12.79
N LEU A 152 -30.87 -9.54 12.86
CA LEU A 152 -31.60 -9.46 14.12
C LEU A 152 -32.05 -10.87 14.41
N GLY A 153 -31.32 -11.57 15.30
CA GLY A 153 -31.79 -12.79 15.91
C GLY A 153 -33.02 -12.45 16.78
N PHE A 154 -34.12 -13.08 16.45
CA PHE A 154 -35.22 -13.31 17.39
C PHE A 154 -35.02 -14.67 18.01
#